data_c331c6c23242ffb75143755f2e6af86c
#
_entry.id   c331c6c23242ffb75143755f2e6af86c
#
_cell.length_a   1.000
_cell.length_b   1.000
_cell.length_c   1.000
_cell.angle_alpha   90.00
_cell.angle_beta   90.00
_cell.angle_gamma   90.00
#
_symmetry.space_group_name_H-M   'P 1'
#
loop_
_entity.id
_entity.type
_entity.pdbx_description
1 polymer ?
#
loop_
_entity_poly.entity_id
_entity_poly.type
_entity_poly.pdbx_seq_one_letter_code
_entity_poly.pdbx_strand_id
1 'polypeptide(L)'
;MKQKLAPGQKIICLNRKASFNYFFLEFLEAGISLKGSEVKSLRDGKGSIADSYAVDNNGELYLINSHIPLYRQSSYNNHNPKGERKLLLKKREINKLIGRINQEGLTLIPTKLYFVKGKVKVEIAVAKGKKLYD
;
A
#
# COMPACT_ATOMS: atom_id res chain seq x y z
N MET A 1 4.89 -8.47 -17.98
CA MET A 1 6.03 -7.53 -17.84
C MET A 1 6.69 -7.72 -16.50
N LYS A 2 7.99 -7.88 -16.50
CA LYS A 2 8.72 -8.06 -15.24
C LYS A 2 8.87 -6.73 -14.51
N GLN A 3 8.61 -6.75 -13.21
CA GLN A 3 8.92 -5.64 -12.33
C GLN A 3 10.43 -5.56 -12.15
N LYS A 4 10.98 -4.39 -12.37
CA LYS A 4 12.41 -4.18 -12.09
C LYS A 4 12.56 -3.71 -10.65
N LEU A 5 13.51 -4.31 -9.93
CA LEU A 5 13.85 -3.90 -8.59
C LEU A 5 14.84 -2.75 -8.66
N ALA A 6 14.55 -1.67 -7.95
CA ALA A 6 15.55 -0.63 -7.73
C ALA A 6 16.62 -1.18 -6.78
N PRO A 7 17.86 -0.65 -6.84
CA PRO A 7 18.90 -1.08 -5.92
C PRO A 7 18.44 -1.02 -4.46
N GLY A 8 18.70 -2.08 -3.71
CA GLY A 8 18.35 -2.15 -2.30
C GLY A 8 16.92 -2.50 -1.98
N GLN A 9 16.08 -2.72 -2.99
CA GLN A 9 14.68 -3.14 -2.78
C GLN A 9 14.55 -4.65 -2.76
N LYS A 10 13.68 -5.13 -1.87
CA LYS A 10 13.29 -6.54 -1.81
C LYS A 10 11.77 -6.61 -1.82
N ILE A 11 11.20 -7.18 -2.86
CA ILE A 11 9.73 -7.29 -2.99
C ILE A 11 9.16 -8.23 -1.95
N ILE A 12 8.10 -7.79 -1.28
CA ILE A 12 7.31 -8.61 -0.37
C ILE A 12 6.12 -9.19 -1.12
N CYS A 13 5.32 -8.33 -1.75
CA CYS A 13 4.19 -8.78 -2.55
C CYS A 13 3.83 -7.74 -3.61
N LEU A 14 3.14 -8.21 -4.66
CA LEU A 14 2.68 -7.40 -5.78
C LEU A 14 1.16 -7.45 -5.84
N ASN A 15 0.57 -6.37 -6.36
CA ASN A 15 -0.86 -6.33 -6.65
C ASN A 15 -1.05 -6.46 -8.15
N ARG A 16 -1.11 -7.70 -8.63
CA ARG A 16 -1.22 -7.97 -10.07
C ARG A 16 -2.60 -7.67 -10.64
N LYS A 17 -3.63 -7.75 -9.80
CA LYS A 17 -5.01 -7.48 -10.21
C LYS A 17 -5.26 -6.02 -10.55
N ALA A 18 -4.50 -5.12 -9.94
CA ALA A 18 -4.77 -3.69 -10.07
C ALA A 18 -4.74 -3.21 -11.51
N SER A 19 -3.81 -3.73 -12.31
CA SER A 19 -3.68 -3.30 -13.71
C SER A 19 -4.88 -3.70 -14.58
N PHE A 20 -5.65 -4.70 -14.16
CA PHE A 20 -6.87 -5.09 -14.90
C PHE A 20 -8.03 -4.15 -14.61
N ASN A 21 -8.05 -3.57 -13.41
CA ASN A 21 -9.18 -2.77 -12.94
C ASN A 21 -8.94 -1.26 -13.00
N TYR A 22 -7.69 -0.84 -13.15
CA TYR A 22 -7.34 0.57 -13.09
C TYR A 22 -6.33 0.98 -14.14
N PHE A 23 -6.49 2.21 -14.62
CA PHE A 23 -5.43 2.89 -15.37
C PHE A 23 -4.55 3.62 -14.35
N PHE A 24 -3.25 3.43 -14.41
CA PHE A 24 -2.31 4.08 -13.51
C PHE A 24 -1.82 5.38 -14.14
N LEU A 25 -2.04 6.48 -13.44
CA LEU A 25 -1.65 7.81 -13.92
C LEU A 25 -0.29 8.24 -13.40
N GLU A 26 0.04 7.81 -12.20
CA GLU A 26 1.24 8.26 -11.52
C GLU A 26 1.58 7.27 -10.41
N PHE A 27 2.86 7.12 -10.09
CA PHE A 27 3.32 6.26 -8.99
C PHE A 27 4.10 7.10 -7.99
N LEU A 28 3.99 6.74 -6.71
CA LEU A 28 4.79 7.36 -5.65
C LEU A 28 5.12 6.33 -4.59
N GLU A 29 6.22 6.57 -3.87
CA GLU A 29 6.62 5.72 -2.76
C GLU A 29 6.17 6.35 -1.46
N ALA A 30 5.55 5.54 -0.60
CA ALA A 30 5.14 5.97 0.73
C ALA A 30 5.76 5.05 1.77
N GLY A 31 5.98 5.59 2.97
CA GLY A 31 6.25 4.77 4.12
C GLY A 31 4.92 4.23 4.65
N ILE A 32 4.99 3.28 5.57
CA ILE A 32 3.80 2.72 6.19
C ILE A 32 4.10 2.45 7.65
N SER A 33 3.18 2.87 8.53
CA SER A 33 3.33 2.70 9.97
C SER A 33 2.92 1.27 10.34
N LEU A 34 3.84 0.49 10.85
CA LEU A 34 3.61 -0.92 11.18
C LEU A 34 4.08 -1.24 12.59
N LYS A 35 3.43 -2.23 13.19
CA LYS A 35 3.87 -2.81 14.45
C LYS A 35 4.99 -3.82 14.17
N GLY A 36 5.77 -4.14 15.23
CA GLY A 36 6.87 -5.10 15.09
C GLY A 36 6.41 -6.46 14.57
N SER A 37 5.27 -6.97 15.03
CA SER A 37 4.73 -8.24 14.56
C SER A 37 4.37 -8.21 13.08
N GLU A 38 3.90 -7.06 12.59
CA GLU A 38 3.60 -6.88 11.17
C GLU A 38 4.87 -6.95 10.32
N VAL A 39 5.91 -6.25 10.75
CA VAL A 39 7.20 -6.27 10.05
C VAL A 39 7.77 -7.67 10.01
N LYS A 40 7.69 -8.40 11.13
CA LYS A 40 8.20 -9.77 11.20
C LYS A 40 7.44 -10.71 10.27
N SER A 41 6.11 -10.57 10.22
CA SER A 41 5.30 -11.36 9.31
C SER A 41 5.68 -11.09 7.85
N LEU A 42 5.89 -9.83 7.51
CA LEU A 42 6.29 -9.43 6.16
C LEU A 42 7.68 -9.94 5.79
N ARG A 43 8.60 -10.03 6.77
CA ARG A 43 9.92 -10.63 6.52
C ARG A 43 9.84 -12.08 6.13
N ASP A 44 8.82 -12.78 6.59
CA ASP A 44 8.55 -14.17 6.19
C ASP A 44 7.90 -14.25 4.81
N GLY A 45 7.77 -13.13 4.12
CA GLY A 45 7.20 -13.08 2.77
C GLY A 45 5.69 -13.21 2.74
N LYS A 46 5.03 -13.00 3.87
CA LYS A 46 3.57 -13.12 3.96
C LYS A 46 2.93 -11.74 3.90
N GLY A 47 1.82 -11.66 3.20
CA GLY A 47 1.09 -10.41 3.07
C GLY A 47 0.38 -10.32 1.74
N SER A 48 -0.69 -9.56 1.69
CA SER A 48 -1.44 -9.34 0.46
C SER A 48 -1.99 -7.92 0.42
N ILE A 49 -1.92 -7.31 -0.74
CA ILE A 49 -2.49 -5.99 -1.00
C ILE A 49 -3.46 -6.05 -2.18
N ALA A 50 -3.94 -7.25 -2.53
CA ALA A 50 -4.74 -7.46 -3.75
C ALA A 50 -6.04 -6.67 -3.76
N ASP A 51 -6.69 -6.50 -2.61
CA ASP A 51 -7.95 -5.79 -2.50
C ASP A 51 -7.81 -4.48 -1.72
N SER A 52 -6.60 -3.98 -1.65
CA SER A 52 -6.26 -2.83 -0.83
C SER A 52 -6.40 -1.51 -1.60
N TYR A 53 -6.70 -0.46 -0.87
CA TYR A 53 -6.77 0.90 -1.41
C TYR A 53 -6.48 1.88 -0.27
N ALA A 54 -6.17 3.12 -0.61
CA ALA A 54 -5.91 4.13 0.40
C ALA A 54 -7.04 5.15 0.45
N VAL A 55 -7.35 5.61 1.65
CA VAL A 55 -8.43 6.57 1.88
C VAL A 55 -7.95 7.73 2.74
N ASP A 56 -8.62 8.87 2.58
CA ASP A 56 -8.43 10.05 3.41
C ASP A 56 -9.27 9.89 4.69
N ASN A 57 -8.60 10.03 5.82
CA ASN A 57 -9.28 10.06 7.12
C ASN A 57 -8.69 11.22 7.91
N ASN A 58 -9.46 12.30 8.01
CA ASN A 58 -9.05 13.53 8.71
C ASN A 58 -7.73 14.11 8.22
N GLY A 59 -7.52 14.08 6.91
CA GLY A 59 -6.33 14.67 6.30
C GLY A 59 -5.10 13.79 6.32
N GLU A 60 -5.24 12.53 6.75
CA GLU A 60 -4.18 11.53 6.68
C GLU A 60 -4.63 10.40 5.76
N LEU A 61 -3.68 9.69 5.17
CA LEU A 61 -3.98 8.57 4.28
C LEU A 61 -3.77 7.25 4.98
N TYR A 62 -4.74 6.37 4.88
CA TYR A 62 -4.69 5.03 5.47
C TYR A 62 -4.89 3.97 4.41
N LEU A 63 -4.10 2.91 4.49
CA LEU A 63 -4.24 1.74 3.64
C LEU A 63 -5.29 0.82 4.26
N ILE A 64 -6.33 0.51 3.48
CA ILE A 64 -7.48 -0.30 3.90
C ILE A 64 -7.40 -1.66 3.21
N ASN A 65 -7.86 -2.70 3.86
CA ASN A 65 -7.95 -4.07 3.32
C ASN A 65 -6.61 -4.70 2.92
N SER A 66 -5.49 -4.18 3.44
CA SER A 66 -4.25 -4.93 3.33
C SER A 66 -4.29 -6.06 4.35
N HIS A 67 -3.72 -7.20 3.99
CA HIS A 67 -3.72 -8.37 4.86
C HIS A 67 -2.30 -8.73 5.24
N ILE A 68 -2.01 -8.71 6.53
CA ILE A 68 -0.72 -9.14 7.08
C ILE A 68 -1.02 -10.22 8.11
N PRO A 69 -0.69 -11.49 7.83
CA PRO A 69 -0.99 -12.59 8.76
C PRO A 69 -0.37 -12.39 10.13
N LEU A 70 -1.00 -12.97 11.13
CA LEU A 70 -0.45 -12.95 12.48
C LEU A 70 0.95 -13.57 12.49
N TYR A 71 1.83 -12.99 13.31
CA TYR A 71 3.15 -13.55 13.51
C TYR A 71 3.07 -14.58 14.65
N ARG A 72 3.22 -15.85 14.32
CA ARG A 72 2.95 -16.95 15.25
C ARG A 72 3.79 -16.91 16.53
N GLN A 73 5.01 -16.37 16.43
CA GLN A 73 5.92 -16.31 17.57
C GLN A 73 5.58 -15.18 18.54
N SER A 74 4.64 -14.30 18.19
CA SER A 74 4.19 -13.23 19.07
C SER A 74 2.91 -13.66 19.77
N SER A 75 2.96 -13.84 21.09
CA SER A 75 1.79 -14.29 21.83
C SER A 75 0.88 -13.20 22.32
N TYR A 76 1.44 -12.03 22.68
CA TYR A 76 0.63 -10.95 23.28
C TYR A 76 0.45 -9.73 22.39
N ASN A 77 1.49 -9.29 21.75
CA ASN A 77 1.49 -8.01 21.02
C ASN A 77 1.34 -8.22 19.51
N ASN A 78 0.43 -9.10 19.15
CA ASN A 78 0.14 -9.32 17.75
C ASN A 78 -0.83 -8.24 17.24
N HIS A 79 -0.94 -8.16 15.93
CA HIS A 79 -1.71 -7.13 15.25
C HIS A 79 -3.01 -7.67 14.67
N ASN A 80 -3.90 -6.77 14.27
CA ASN A 80 -5.08 -7.13 13.48
C ASN A 80 -4.63 -7.39 12.04
N PRO A 81 -4.81 -8.60 11.49
CA PRO A 81 -4.38 -8.89 10.13
C PRO A 81 -4.90 -7.93 9.06
N LYS A 82 -6.11 -7.42 9.24
CA LYS A 82 -6.72 -6.46 8.31
C LYS A 82 -6.87 -5.07 8.89
N GLY A 83 -6.00 -4.71 9.81
CA GLY A 83 -6.02 -3.38 10.41
C GLY A 83 -5.74 -2.28 9.40
N GLU A 84 -6.27 -1.10 9.67
CA GLU A 84 -5.94 0.08 8.89
C GLU A 84 -4.52 0.50 9.22
N ARG A 85 -3.76 0.89 8.20
CA ARG A 85 -2.36 1.25 8.38
C ARG A 85 -2.08 2.61 7.76
N LYS A 86 -1.50 3.49 8.58
CA LYS A 86 -1.24 4.85 8.15
C LYS A 86 -0.10 4.90 7.15
N LEU A 87 -0.32 5.60 6.04
CA LEU A 87 0.73 5.87 5.06
C LEU A 87 1.51 7.10 5.49
N LEU A 88 2.83 7.04 5.31
CA LEU A 88 3.74 8.09 5.75
C LEU A 88 4.25 8.85 4.53
N LEU A 89 3.76 10.07 4.37
CA LEU A 89 4.12 10.99 3.29
C LEU A 89 4.23 12.37 3.88
N LYS A 90 4.88 13.27 3.18
CA LYS A 90 4.92 14.67 3.58
C LYS A 90 3.53 15.25 3.51
N LYS A 91 3.19 16.11 4.45
CA LYS A 91 1.85 16.71 4.53
C LYS A 91 1.46 17.40 3.23
N ARG A 92 2.41 18.05 2.59
CA ARG A 92 2.20 18.70 1.29
C ARG A 92 1.77 17.70 0.22
N GLU A 93 2.41 16.52 0.21
CA GLU A 93 2.08 15.46 -0.74
C GLU A 93 0.69 14.89 -0.46
N ILE A 94 0.36 14.67 0.81
CA ILE A 94 -0.95 14.17 1.22
C ILE A 94 -2.05 15.13 0.76
N ASN A 95 -1.89 16.42 1.04
CA ASN A 95 -2.89 17.43 0.68
C ASN A 95 -3.10 17.50 -0.83
N LYS A 96 -2.02 17.42 -1.60
CA LYS A 96 -2.09 17.41 -3.06
C LYS A 96 -2.84 16.19 -3.59
N LEU A 97 -2.55 15.02 -3.02
CA LEU A 97 -3.22 13.78 -3.43
C LEU A 97 -4.71 13.80 -3.10
N ILE A 98 -5.05 14.26 -1.89
CA ILE A 98 -6.45 14.35 -1.48
C ILE A 98 -7.22 15.29 -2.41
N GLY A 99 -6.62 16.42 -2.77
CA GLY A 99 -7.24 17.34 -3.70
C GLY A 99 -7.50 16.71 -5.06
N ARG A 100 -6.54 15.98 -5.59
CA ARG A 100 -6.70 15.29 -6.88
C ARG A 100 -7.76 14.21 -6.83
N ILE A 101 -7.77 13.42 -5.76
CA ILE A 101 -8.77 12.35 -5.57
C ILE A 101 -10.17 12.95 -5.64
N ASN A 102 -10.40 14.04 -4.90
CA ASN A 102 -11.72 14.65 -4.80
C ASN A 102 -12.14 15.34 -6.09
N GLN A 103 -11.21 16.01 -6.78
CA GLN A 103 -11.53 16.76 -7.99
C GLN A 103 -11.67 15.88 -9.22
N GLU A 104 -10.85 14.85 -9.32
CA GLU A 104 -10.77 14.04 -10.54
C GLU A 104 -11.40 12.65 -10.38
N GLY A 105 -11.90 12.33 -9.18
CA GLY A 105 -12.50 11.02 -8.95
C GLY A 105 -11.51 9.87 -9.00
N LEU A 106 -10.29 10.10 -8.52
CA LEU A 106 -9.22 9.10 -8.57
C LEU A 106 -9.20 8.24 -7.31
N THR A 107 -8.49 7.12 -7.40
CA THR A 107 -8.31 6.18 -6.30
C THR A 107 -6.81 5.96 -6.10
N LEU A 108 -6.40 5.71 -4.87
CA LEU A 108 -5.02 5.36 -4.57
C LEU A 108 -4.94 3.86 -4.34
N ILE A 109 -4.14 3.18 -5.15
CA ILE A 109 -4.04 1.71 -5.14
C ILE A 109 -2.60 1.31 -4.87
N PRO A 110 -2.34 0.46 -3.86
CA PRO A 110 -0.99 -0.04 -3.67
C PRO A 110 -0.69 -1.09 -4.74
N THR A 111 0.47 -0.97 -5.38
CA THR A 111 0.88 -1.87 -6.45
C THR A 111 1.95 -2.85 -6.00
N LYS A 112 2.79 -2.45 -5.06
CA LYS A 112 3.77 -3.36 -4.47
C LYS A 112 4.16 -2.94 -3.07
N LEU A 113 4.54 -3.92 -2.28
CA LEU A 113 5.03 -3.76 -0.93
C LEU A 113 6.45 -4.33 -0.92
N TYR A 114 7.40 -3.61 -0.33
CA TYR A 114 8.81 -3.99 -0.44
C TYR A 114 9.63 -3.44 0.72
N PHE A 115 10.78 -4.07 0.96
CA PHE A 115 11.77 -3.57 1.92
C PHE A 115 12.80 -2.72 1.22
N VAL A 116 13.16 -1.62 1.85
CA VAL A 116 14.30 -0.78 1.45
C VAL A 116 15.11 -0.51 2.70
N LYS A 117 16.34 -1.02 2.76
CA LYS A 117 17.23 -0.82 3.91
C LYS A 117 16.57 -1.17 5.24
N GLY A 118 15.84 -2.28 5.27
CA GLY A 118 15.16 -2.76 6.46
C GLY A 118 13.84 -2.10 6.78
N LYS A 119 13.41 -1.12 6.00
CA LYS A 119 12.13 -0.43 6.19
C LYS A 119 11.12 -0.87 5.14
N VAL A 120 9.87 -1.04 5.57
CA VAL A 120 8.81 -1.39 4.62
C VAL A 120 8.32 -0.13 3.93
N LYS A 121 8.25 -0.21 2.61
CA LYS A 121 7.70 0.85 1.76
C LYS A 121 6.60 0.28 0.89
N VAL A 122 5.74 1.16 0.42
CA VAL A 122 4.66 0.77 -0.47
C VAL A 122 4.66 1.70 -1.68
N GLU A 123 4.55 1.10 -2.88
CA GLU A 123 4.34 1.88 -4.09
C GLU A 123 2.84 2.09 -4.25
N ILE A 124 2.43 3.34 -4.33
CA ILE A 124 1.03 3.71 -4.51
C ILE A 124 0.87 4.26 -5.92
N ALA A 125 -0.16 3.78 -6.62
CA ALA A 125 -0.55 4.32 -7.91
C ALA A 125 -1.73 5.25 -7.73
N VAL A 126 -1.65 6.42 -8.34
CA VAL A 126 -2.82 7.29 -8.51
C VAL A 126 -3.56 6.72 -9.71
N ALA A 127 -4.77 6.25 -9.52
CA ALA A 127 -5.42 5.39 -10.48
C ALA A 127 -6.83 5.83 -10.81
N LYS A 128 -7.24 5.51 -12.04
CA LYS A 128 -8.60 5.75 -12.51
C LYS A 128 -9.23 4.41 -12.82
N GLY A 129 -10.43 4.16 -12.28
CA GLY A 129 -11.13 2.91 -12.53
C GLY A 129 -11.45 2.71 -14.01
N LYS A 130 -11.25 1.50 -14.50
CA LYS A 130 -11.64 1.12 -15.86
C LYS A 130 -13.13 0.81 -15.88
N LYS A 131 -13.83 1.34 -16.87
CA LYS A 131 -15.20 0.92 -17.14
C LYS A 131 -15.13 -0.27 -18.06
N LEU A 132 -15.69 -1.37 -17.63
CA LEU A 132 -15.68 -2.59 -18.42
C LEU A 132 -16.69 -2.52 -19.57
N TYR A 133 -17.70 -1.66 -19.46
CA TYR A 133 -18.72 -1.43 -20.48
C TYR A 133 -19.39 -0.11 -20.19
N ASP A 134 -20.12 0.37 -21.14
CA ASP A 134 -20.93 1.57 -20.99
C ASP A 134 -22.40 1.24 -21.05
#